data_37688b84cddc6bcebf7d049a1c0cbf52
#
_entry.id   37688b84cddc6bcebf7d049a1c0cbf52
#
_cell.length_a   1.000
_cell.length_b   1.000
_cell.length_c   1.000
_cell.angle_alpha   90.00
_cell.angle_beta   90.00
_cell.angle_gamma   90.00
#
_symmetry.space_group_name_H-M   'P 1'
#
loop_
_entity.id
_entity.type
_entity.pdbx_description
1 polymer ?
#
loop_
_entity_poly.entity_id
_entity_poly.type
_entity_poly.pdbx_seq_one_letter_code
_entity_poly.pdbx_strand_id
1 'polypeptide(L)'
;MKEAESEKYNSLQKHVTEYQKAGENFMASSMIHLAIIRCIIVKTEFNNLDRLRLGVILPDGAVSGNSHLKKMICEQTRVTYDLEFYREKYGEQMKTDELYLGYYLHLIQDIFYRRYVYSEHHFNSSIPENVEKLHQDYENTNWFVAKQYGLDKNMLRTQTLAGEPIMELADFREQELVREVREQFHPMEEKSSFFLTREMIREFIDRATEICLHELNQLAQGKAGLDSFEWSWIKQG
;
A
#
# COMPACT_ATOMS: atom_id res chain seq x y z
N MET A 1 34.41 -3.25 29.41
CA MET A 1 34.40 -2.07 28.49
C MET A 1 34.15 -2.50 27.03
N LYS A 2 34.88 -3.47 26.48
CA LYS A 2 34.71 -3.93 25.09
C LYS A 2 33.36 -4.64 24.79
N GLU A 3 32.76 -5.35 25.75
CA GLU A 3 31.44 -6.01 25.53
C GLU A 3 30.30 -5.00 25.46
N ALA A 4 30.26 -3.97 26.28
CA ALA A 4 29.23 -2.92 26.26
C ALA A 4 29.29 -2.06 24.98
N GLU A 5 30.49 -1.87 24.41
CA GLU A 5 30.65 -1.18 23.12
C GLU A 5 30.20 -2.06 21.96
N SER A 6 30.42 -3.38 22.02
CA SER A 6 29.95 -4.34 21.02
C SER A 6 28.42 -4.49 21.02
N GLU A 7 27.80 -4.53 22.20
CA GLU A 7 26.34 -4.58 22.32
C GLU A 7 25.68 -3.28 21.80
N LYS A 8 26.27 -2.12 22.11
CA LYS A 8 25.79 -0.85 21.59
C LYS A 8 25.95 -0.72 20.07
N TYR A 9 27.06 -1.24 19.53
CA TYR A 9 27.30 -1.26 18.09
C TYR A 9 26.32 -2.22 17.36
N ASN A 10 26.08 -3.40 17.91
CA ASN A 10 25.11 -4.36 17.37
C ASN A 10 23.67 -3.85 17.47
N SER A 11 23.31 -3.16 18.55
CA SER A 11 22.02 -2.48 18.71
C SER A 11 21.84 -1.37 17.65
N LEU A 12 22.87 -0.55 17.44
CA LEU A 12 22.85 0.49 16.40
C LEU A 12 22.76 -0.10 14.99
N GLN A 13 23.49 -1.18 14.69
CA GLN A 13 23.39 -1.86 13.40
C GLN A 13 22.00 -2.48 13.18
N LYS A 14 21.41 -3.07 14.22
CA LYS A 14 20.05 -3.62 14.16
C LYS A 14 19.02 -2.52 13.91
N HIS A 15 19.13 -1.39 14.60
CA HIS A 15 18.30 -0.20 14.34
C HIS A 15 18.50 0.35 12.92
N VAL A 16 19.75 0.50 12.45
CA VAL A 16 20.01 0.98 11.08
C VAL A 16 19.42 0.04 10.03
N THR A 17 19.46 -1.28 10.25
CA THR A 17 18.84 -2.25 9.34
C THR A 17 17.31 -2.22 9.41
N GLU A 18 16.73 -1.99 10.59
CA GLU A 18 15.30 -1.78 10.77
C GLU A 18 14.85 -0.44 10.16
N TYR A 19 15.64 0.64 10.29
CA TYR A 19 15.39 1.93 9.64
C TYR A 19 15.50 1.88 8.13
N GLN A 20 16.46 1.12 7.59
CA GLN A 20 16.56 0.90 6.14
C GLN A 20 15.36 0.12 5.59
N LYS A 21 14.87 -0.90 6.32
CA LYS A 21 13.63 -1.60 6.00
C LYS A 21 12.39 -0.69 6.12
N ALA A 22 12.31 0.15 7.16
CA ALA A 22 11.20 1.10 7.34
C ALA A 22 11.16 2.15 6.22
N GLY A 23 12.31 2.66 5.76
CA GLY A 23 12.38 3.58 4.61
C GLY A 23 11.95 2.96 3.28
N GLU A 24 12.03 1.62 3.15
CA GLU A 24 11.56 0.90 1.96
C GLU A 24 10.06 0.62 1.97
N ASN A 25 9.41 0.54 3.14
CA ASN A 25 7.99 0.18 3.32
C ASN A 25 7.08 1.40 3.60
N PHE A 26 7.44 2.55 3.09
CA PHE A 26 6.64 3.77 3.21
C PHE A 26 5.47 3.75 2.22
N MET A 27 4.29 3.29 2.66
CA MET A 27 3.09 3.06 1.85
C MET A 27 1.86 3.63 2.54
N ALA A 28 0.76 3.77 1.82
CA ALA A 28 -0.51 4.13 2.43
C ALA A 28 -0.95 3.06 3.43
N SER A 29 -1.68 3.43 4.48
CA SER A 29 -2.15 2.42 5.43
C SER A 29 -3.19 1.50 4.81
N SER A 30 -3.26 0.24 5.25
CA SER A 30 -4.27 -0.72 4.81
C SER A 30 -5.70 -0.18 4.95
N MET A 31 -5.97 0.71 5.94
CA MET A 31 -7.27 1.37 6.10
C MET A 31 -7.58 2.32 4.94
N ILE A 32 -6.59 3.05 4.43
CA ILE A 32 -6.74 3.93 3.28
C ILE A 32 -7.04 3.09 2.03
N HIS A 33 -6.30 2.00 1.80
CA HIS A 33 -6.55 1.08 0.70
C HIS A 33 -7.97 0.52 0.73
N LEU A 34 -8.42 0.05 1.89
CA LEU A 34 -9.79 -0.46 2.09
C LEU A 34 -10.85 0.63 1.88
N ALA A 35 -10.58 1.88 2.27
CA ALA A 35 -11.52 2.99 2.05
C ALA A 35 -11.68 3.31 0.56
N ILE A 36 -10.59 3.32 -0.21
CA ILE A 36 -10.63 3.50 -1.67
C ILE A 36 -11.46 2.38 -2.31
N ILE A 37 -11.19 1.12 -1.96
CA ILE A 37 -11.97 -0.02 -2.47
C ILE A 37 -13.45 0.10 -2.06
N ARG A 38 -13.76 0.57 -0.86
CA ARG A 38 -15.14 0.82 -0.43
C ARG A 38 -15.85 1.84 -1.32
N CYS A 39 -15.14 2.91 -1.71
CA CYS A 39 -15.66 3.92 -2.64
C CYS A 39 -15.84 3.36 -4.07
N ILE A 40 -14.98 2.47 -4.52
CA ILE A 40 -15.07 1.80 -5.83
C ILE A 40 -16.25 0.83 -5.87
N ILE A 41 -16.43 0.00 -4.83
CA ILE A 41 -17.50 -1.02 -4.75
C ILE A 41 -18.90 -0.38 -4.88
N VAL A 42 -19.13 0.85 -4.42
CA VAL A 42 -20.44 1.50 -4.59
C VAL A 42 -20.69 1.98 -6.01
N LYS A 43 -19.66 2.02 -6.88
CA LYS A 43 -19.72 2.50 -8.26
C LYS A 43 -19.53 1.39 -9.30
N THR A 44 -19.07 0.21 -8.87
CA THR A 44 -18.72 -0.92 -9.76
C THR A 44 -19.06 -2.24 -9.08
N GLU A 45 -19.65 -3.17 -9.83
CA GLU A 45 -19.99 -4.50 -9.35
C GLU A 45 -18.78 -5.44 -9.40
N PHE A 46 -18.65 -6.30 -8.38
CA PHE A 46 -17.65 -7.34 -8.27
C PHE A 46 -18.31 -8.64 -7.78
N ASN A 47 -17.82 -9.77 -8.23
CA ASN A 47 -18.37 -11.07 -7.87
C ASN A 47 -17.91 -11.55 -6.49
N ASN A 48 -16.67 -11.24 -6.10
CA ASN A 48 -16.08 -11.70 -4.85
C ASN A 48 -15.38 -10.57 -4.08
N LEU A 49 -16.14 -9.88 -3.24
CA LEU A 49 -15.62 -8.77 -2.44
C LEU A 49 -14.57 -9.19 -1.40
N ASP A 50 -14.62 -10.42 -0.92
CA ASP A 50 -13.63 -10.90 0.06
C ASP A 50 -12.27 -11.07 -0.60
N ARG A 51 -12.23 -11.60 -1.85
CA ARG A 51 -10.98 -11.68 -2.63
C ARG A 51 -10.46 -10.31 -3.03
N LEU A 52 -11.33 -9.40 -3.45
CA LEU A 52 -10.95 -8.02 -3.79
C LEU A 52 -10.28 -7.31 -2.61
N ARG A 53 -10.89 -7.39 -1.42
CA ARG A 53 -10.36 -6.77 -0.20
C ARG A 53 -9.05 -7.39 0.26
N LEU A 54 -8.93 -8.72 0.16
CA LEU A 54 -7.66 -9.38 0.46
C LEU A 54 -6.59 -8.96 -0.53
N GLY A 55 -6.89 -8.93 -1.83
CA GLY A 55 -5.96 -8.49 -2.87
C GLY A 55 -5.42 -7.09 -2.61
N VAL A 56 -6.29 -6.14 -2.23
CA VAL A 56 -5.87 -4.74 -2.02
C VAL A 56 -5.00 -4.52 -0.78
N ILE A 57 -4.94 -5.45 0.16
CA ILE A 57 -4.00 -5.34 1.30
C ILE A 57 -2.82 -6.31 1.19
N LEU A 58 -2.90 -7.33 0.31
CA LEU A 58 -1.92 -8.41 0.24
C LEU A 58 -0.47 -7.95 -0.01
N PRO A 59 -0.19 -6.94 -0.87
CA PRO A 59 1.18 -6.47 -1.07
C PRO A 59 1.89 -6.06 0.22
N ASP A 60 1.15 -5.47 1.18
CA ASP A 60 1.67 -5.04 2.48
C ASP A 60 1.98 -6.21 3.43
N GLY A 61 1.42 -7.38 3.18
CA GLY A 61 1.64 -8.59 3.98
C GLY A 61 2.89 -9.39 3.62
N ALA A 62 3.74 -8.88 2.72
CA ALA A 62 4.98 -9.55 2.34
C ALA A 62 6.08 -9.34 3.38
N VAL A 63 6.72 -10.42 3.80
CA VAL A 63 7.88 -10.37 4.72
C VAL A 63 9.20 -10.37 3.98
N SER A 64 9.21 -10.79 2.72
CA SER A 64 10.37 -10.75 1.83
C SER A 64 9.92 -10.79 0.36
N GLY A 65 10.82 -10.43 -0.56
CA GLY A 65 10.53 -10.36 -1.99
C GLY A 65 10.14 -8.94 -2.45
N ASN A 66 9.65 -8.84 -3.68
CA ASN A 66 9.28 -7.57 -4.30
C ASN A 66 7.78 -7.49 -4.56
N SER A 67 6.98 -7.52 -3.48
CA SER A 67 5.50 -7.51 -3.55
C SER A 67 4.95 -6.30 -4.29
N HIS A 68 5.59 -5.14 -4.18
CA HIS A 68 5.18 -3.92 -4.87
C HIS A 68 5.75 -3.79 -6.28
N LEU A 69 6.49 -4.80 -6.78
CA LEU A 69 7.13 -4.76 -8.09
C LEU A 69 7.96 -3.49 -8.32
N LYS A 70 8.64 -3.06 -7.26
CA LYS A 70 9.47 -1.84 -7.26
C LYS A 70 10.57 -1.95 -8.32
N LYS A 71 10.67 -0.94 -9.17
CA LYS A 71 11.60 -0.87 -10.31
C LYS A 71 12.30 0.47 -10.34
N MET A 72 13.61 0.42 -10.46
CA MET A 72 14.45 1.60 -10.68
C MET A 72 14.51 1.92 -12.17
N ILE A 73 14.34 3.19 -12.52
CA ILE A 73 14.39 3.68 -13.90
C ILE A 73 15.22 4.97 -13.98
N CYS A 74 15.45 5.49 -15.17
CA CYS A 74 16.21 6.72 -15.44
C CYS A 74 17.56 6.73 -14.69
N GLU A 75 18.45 5.75 -14.98
CA GLU A 75 19.77 5.64 -14.35
C GLU A 75 19.69 5.64 -12.81
N GLN A 76 18.66 4.99 -12.26
CA GLN A 76 18.38 4.86 -10.81
C GLN A 76 18.02 6.16 -10.10
N THR A 77 17.61 7.21 -10.81
CA THR A 77 17.16 8.47 -10.21
C THR A 77 15.66 8.49 -9.92
N ARG A 78 14.90 7.62 -10.58
CA ARG A 78 13.45 7.49 -10.39
C ARG A 78 13.06 6.06 -10.00
N VAL A 79 11.93 5.96 -9.33
CA VAL A 79 11.35 4.68 -8.90
C VAL A 79 9.93 4.60 -9.44
N THR A 80 9.49 3.39 -9.78
CA THR A 80 8.10 3.09 -10.10
C THR A 80 7.75 1.68 -9.64
N TYR A 81 6.48 1.28 -9.79
CA TYR A 81 6.05 -0.11 -9.71
C TYR A 81 5.76 -0.62 -11.11
N ASP A 82 6.19 -1.83 -11.43
CA ASP A 82 6.10 -2.41 -12.79
C ASP A 82 4.67 -2.90 -13.09
N LEU A 83 3.76 -1.95 -13.35
CA LEU A 83 2.37 -2.26 -13.66
C LEU A 83 2.22 -3.03 -14.98
N GLU A 84 3.10 -2.77 -15.95
CA GLU A 84 3.15 -3.46 -17.23
C GLU A 84 3.42 -4.95 -17.02
N PHE A 85 4.48 -5.27 -16.26
CA PHE A 85 4.81 -6.66 -15.88
C PHE A 85 3.63 -7.34 -15.17
N TYR A 86 2.96 -6.62 -14.25
CA TYR A 86 1.82 -7.19 -13.54
C TYR A 86 0.66 -7.54 -14.50
N ARG A 87 0.32 -6.62 -15.42
CA ARG A 87 -0.71 -6.86 -16.43
C ARG A 87 -0.35 -8.00 -17.39
N GLU A 88 0.91 -8.07 -17.81
CA GLU A 88 1.39 -9.16 -18.68
C GLU A 88 1.31 -10.51 -18.00
N LYS A 89 1.72 -10.58 -16.71
CA LYS A 89 1.78 -11.85 -15.97
C LYS A 89 0.40 -12.30 -15.49
N TYR A 90 -0.45 -11.39 -15.02
CA TYR A 90 -1.70 -11.70 -14.32
C TYR A 90 -2.96 -11.12 -14.98
N GLY A 91 -2.85 -10.59 -16.20
CA GLY A 91 -3.98 -9.95 -16.88
C GLY A 91 -5.19 -10.86 -17.10
N GLU A 92 -4.97 -12.16 -17.35
CA GLU A 92 -6.08 -13.10 -17.48
C GLU A 92 -6.73 -13.43 -16.11
N GLN A 93 -5.93 -13.56 -15.06
CA GLN A 93 -6.45 -13.77 -13.71
C GLN A 93 -7.26 -12.55 -13.23
N MET A 94 -6.80 -11.33 -13.53
CA MET A 94 -7.52 -10.10 -13.18
C MET A 94 -8.94 -10.03 -13.76
N LYS A 95 -9.22 -10.73 -14.88
CA LYS A 95 -10.54 -10.77 -15.52
C LYS A 95 -11.52 -11.68 -14.79
N THR A 96 -11.02 -12.64 -14.02
CA THR A 96 -11.82 -13.74 -13.47
C THR A 96 -11.75 -13.85 -11.94
N ASP A 97 -10.80 -13.15 -11.31
CA ASP A 97 -10.54 -13.25 -9.89
C ASP A 97 -10.15 -11.90 -9.30
N GLU A 98 -10.99 -11.40 -8.43
CA GLU A 98 -10.83 -10.11 -7.77
C GLU A 98 -9.61 -10.01 -6.83
N LEU A 99 -8.97 -11.11 -6.43
CA LEU A 99 -7.71 -11.07 -5.70
C LEU A 99 -6.62 -10.36 -6.53
N TYR A 100 -6.46 -10.80 -7.78
CA TYR A 100 -5.46 -10.23 -8.69
C TYR A 100 -5.82 -8.80 -9.08
N LEU A 101 -7.10 -8.51 -9.27
CA LEU A 101 -7.55 -7.16 -9.54
C LEU A 101 -7.33 -6.23 -8.35
N GLY A 102 -7.65 -6.69 -7.13
CA GLY A 102 -7.40 -5.96 -5.89
C GLY A 102 -5.92 -5.65 -5.68
N TYR A 103 -5.05 -6.62 -5.94
CA TYR A 103 -3.61 -6.44 -5.89
C TYR A 103 -3.12 -5.37 -6.88
N TYR A 104 -3.60 -5.41 -8.11
CA TYR A 104 -3.28 -4.41 -9.12
C TYR A 104 -3.73 -3.00 -8.70
N LEU A 105 -4.95 -2.88 -8.17
CA LEU A 105 -5.47 -1.61 -7.66
C LEU A 105 -4.65 -1.08 -6.48
N HIS A 106 -4.11 -1.96 -5.62
CA HIS A 106 -3.18 -1.53 -4.58
C HIS A 106 -1.92 -0.88 -5.17
N LEU A 107 -1.29 -1.50 -6.18
CA LEU A 107 -0.10 -0.93 -6.82
C LEU A 107 -0.37 0.46 -7.41
N ILE A 108 -1.55 0.68 -8.00
CA ILE A 108 -1.96 1.99 -8.52
C ILE A 108 -2.13 3.00 -7.39
N GLN A 109 -2.79 2.60 -6.31
CA GLN A 109 -3.02 3.48 -5.15
C GLN A 109 -1.69 3.93 -4.55
N ASP A 110 -0.74 3.02 -4.46
CA ASP A 110 0.57 3.30 -3.90
C ASP A 110 1.46 4.15 -4.81
N ILE A 111 1.46 3.90 -6.13
CA ILE A 111 2.14 4.79 -7.09
C ILE A 111 1.61 6.22 -6.95
N PHE A 112 0.29 6.38 -6.88
CA PHE A 112 -0.33 7.69 -6.71
C PHE A 112 0.00 8.27 -5.33
N TYR A 113 0.00 7.45 -4.26
CA TYR A 113 0.37 7.89 -2.92
C TYR A 113 1.79 8.46 -2.87
N ARG A 114 2.75 7.79 -3.52
CA ARG A 114 4.13 8.28 -3.62
C ARG A 114 4.21 9.64 -4.30
N ARG A 115 3.48 9.84 -5.40
CA ARG A 115 3.42 11.14 -6.07
C ARG A 115 2.77 12.20 -5.19
N TYR A 116 1.64 11.88 -4.59
CA TYR A 116 0.89 12.78 -3.72
C TYR A 116 1.77 13.24 -2.55
N VAL A 117 2.38 12.31 -1.85
CA VAL A 117 3.19 12.62 -0.67
C VAL A 117 4.51 13.31 -1.02
N TYR A 118 5.26 12.79 -1.99
CA TYR A 118 6.60 13.32 -2.30
C TYR A 118 6.59 14.52 -3.23
N SER A 119 5.78 14.48 -4.29
CA SER A 119 5.84 15.50 -5.34
C SER A 119 4.90 16.67 -5.06
N GLU A 120 3.68 16.41 -4.57
CA GLU A 120 2.69 17.45 -4.33
C GLU A 120 2.82 18.06 -2.94
N HIS A 121 3.07 17.25 -1.90
CA HIS A 121 3.17 17.70 -0.52
C HIS A 121 4.60 17.75 0.04
N HIS A 122 5.62 17.49 -0.79
CA HIS A 122 7.04 17.67 -0.48
C HIS A 122 7.50 16.97 0.81
N PHE A 123 6.93 15.82 1.14
CA PHE A 123 7.36 15.05 2.30
C PHE A 123 8.79 14.55 2.12
N ASN A 124 9.62 14.75 3.14
CA ASN A 124 11.01 14.29 3.11
C ASN A 124 11.16 12.99 3.93
N SER A 125 11.20 11.85 3.24
CA SER A 125 11.41 10.54 3.87
C SER A 125 12.89 10.19 4.09
N SER A 126 13.84 11.04 3.67
CA SER A 126 15.26 10.85 3.99
C SER A 126 15.58 11.15 5.46
N ILE A 127 14.63 11.75 6.18
CA ILE A 127 14.73 12.01 7.62
C ILE A 127 13.95 10.89 8.34
N PRO A 128 14.61 9.95 9.06
CA PRO A 128 13.95 8.82 9.70
C PRO A 128 12.83 9.22 10.67
N GLU A 129 13.01 10.29 11.43
CA GLU A 129 12.01 10.79 12.37
C GLU A 129 10.71 11.25 11.69
N ASN A 130 10.79 11.71 10.43
CA ASN A 130 9.60 12.04 9.66
C ASN A 130 8.81 10.79 9.33
N VAL A 131 9.49 9.70 8.96
CA VAL A 131 8.86 8.41 8.65
C VAL A 131 8.14 7.86 9.88
N GLU A 132 8.79 7.88 11.06
CA GLU A 132 8.17 7.45 12.32
C GLU A 132 6.90 8.26 12.64
N LYS A 133 6.97 9.59 12.49
CA LYS A 133 5.83 10.48 12.74
C LYS A 133 4.69 10.24 11.76
N LEU A 134 5.00 9.92 10.49
CA LEU A 134 3.97 9.59 9.51
C LEU A 134 3.30 8.25 9.83
N HIS A 135 4.03 7.25 10.32
CA HIS A 135 3.43 6.02 10.82
C HIS A 135 2.49 6.28 12.00
N GLN A 136 2.88 7.19 12.90
CA GLN A 136 1.99 7.64 13.98
C GLN A 136 0.74 8.34 13.44
N ASP A 137 0.85 9.11 12.34
CA ASP A 137 -0.31 9.71 11.68
C ASP A 137 -1.25 8.65 11.12
N TYR A 138 -0.75 7.55 10.54
CA TYR A 138 -1.60 6.43 10.12
C TYR A 138 -2.36 5.82 11.31
N GLU A 139 -1.66 5.48 12.38
CA GLU A 139 -2.30 4.95 13.59
C GLU A 139 -3.39 5.89 14.10
N ASN A 140 -3.08 7.18 14.22
CA ASN A 140 -4.01 8.20 14.71
C ASN A 140 -5.22 8.42 13.80
N THR A 141 -5.11 8.13 12.50
CA THR A 141 -6.15 8.39 11.50
C THR A 141 -6.91 7.14 11.07
N ASN A 142 -6.40 5.92 11.34
CA ASN A 142 -7.04 4.67 10.94
C ASN A 142 -8.49 4.56 11.44
N TRP A 143 -8.77 4.94 12.69
CA TRP A 143 -10.13 4.94 13.23
C TRP A 143 -11.04 5.98 12.55
N PHE A 144 -10.52 7.16 12.26
CA PHE A 144 -11.22 8.17 11.48
C PHE A 144 -11.61 7.64 10.10
N VAL A 145 -10.65 7.02 9.38
CA VAL A 145 -10.89 6.43 8.05
C VAL A 145 -11.95 5.34 8.14
N ALA A 146 -11.81 4.39 9.09
CA ALA A 146 -12.77 3.32 9.26
C ALA A 146 -14.20 3.86 9.47
N LYS A 147 -14.37 4.83 10.35
CA LYS A 147 -15.66 5.44 10.65
C LYS A 147 -16.23 6.25 9.48
N GLN A 148 -15.39 7.07 8.83
CA GLN A 148 -15.79 7.97 7.74
C GLN A 148 -16.27 7.18 6.51
N TYR A 149 -15.64 6.05 6.20
CA TYR A 149 -15.93 5.24 5.02
C TYR A 149 -16.74 3.98 5.33
N GLY A 150 -17.22 3.82 6.57
CA GLY A 150 -18.05 2.69 6.97
C GLY A 150 -17.34 1.35 6.85
N LEU A 151 -16.06 1.30 7.20
CA LEU A 151 -15.29 0.07 7.24
C LEU A 151 -15.57 -0.71 8.53
N ASP A 152 -15.61 -2.03 8.44
CA ASP A 152 -15.80 -2.94 9.56
C ASP A 152 -14.78 -4.09 9.49
N LYS A 153 -14.25 -4.50 10.64
CA LYS A 153 -13.25 -5.58 10.71
C LYS A 153 -13.73 -6.92 10.14
N ASN A 154 -15.05 -7.15 10.13
CA ASN A 154 -15.65 -8.38 9.61
C ASN A 154 -15.72 -8.39 8.07
N MET A 155 -15.42 -7.28 7.41
CA MET A 155 -15.31 -7.22 5.95
C MET A 155 -14.07 -7.94 5.40
N LEU A 156 -13.07 -8.19 6.25
CA LEU A 156 -11.87 -8.95 5.90
C LEU A 156 -12.04 -10.40 6.34
N ARG A 157 -11.72 -11.33 5.45
CA ARG A 157 -11.72 -12.77 5.74
C ARG A 157 -10.39 -13.37 5.37
N THR A 158 -9.87 -14.23 6.24
CA THR A 158 -8.71 -15.04 5.91
C THR A 158 -9.07 -16.04 4.83
N GLN A 159 -8.19 -16.20 3.85
CA GLN A 159 -8.31 -17.19 2.78
C GLN A 159 -6.96 -17.87 2.62
N THR A 160 -6.93 -19.12 2.23
CA THR A 160 -5.69 -19.81 1.90
C THR A 160 -5.31 -19.47 0.47
N LEU A 161 -4.11 -18.92 0.30
CA LEU A 161 -3.53 -18.60 -1.01
C LEU A 161 -2.49 -19.65 -1.45
N ALA A 162 -2.40 -20.78 -0.76
CA ALA A 162 -1.45 -21.85 -1.12
C ALA A 162 -1.68 -22.34 -2.55
N GLY A 163 -0.64 -22.28 -3.37
CA GLY A 163 -0.71 -22.68 -4.80
C GLY A 163 -1.23 -21.60 -5.76
N GLU A 164 -1.62 -20.43 -5.26
CA GLU A 164 -1.97 -19.29 -6.11
C GLU A 164 -0.70 -18.71 -6.78
N PRO A 165 -0.72 -18.43 -8.09
CA PRO A 165 0.45 -17.86 -8.79
C PRO A 165 0.96 -16.54 -8.19
N ILE A 166 0.11 -15.77 -7.54
CA ILE A 166 0.50 -14.52 -6.88
C ILE A 166 1.56 -14.74 -5.77
N MET A 167 1.55 -15.91 -5.13
CA MET A 167 2.50 -16.28 -4.08
C MET A 167 3.96 -16.41 -4.58
N GLU A 168 4.17 -16.43 -5.91
CA GLU A 168 5.51 -16.41 -6.49
C GLU A 168 6.18 -15.03 -6.42
N LEU A 169 5.42 -13.95 -6.19
CA LEU A 169 5.97 -12.58 -6.16
C LEU A 169 6.75 -12.29 -4.88
N ALA A 170 6.30 -12.85 -3.75
CA ALA A 170 6.86 -12.56 -2.44
C ALA A 170 6.43 -13.63 -1.42
N ASP A 171 7.07 -13.61 -0.25
CA ASP A 171 6.69 -14.44 0.89
C ASP A 171 5.61 -13.72 1.69
N PHE A 172 4.35 -14.07 1.43
CA PHE A 172 3.19 -13.44 2.07
C PHE A 172 2.74 -14.19 3.32
N ARG A 173 2.36 -13.41 4.34
CA ARG A 173 1.71 -13.91 5.57
C ARG A 173 0.27 -13.42 5.66
N GLU A 174 -0.58 -13.91 4.78
CA GLU A 174 -1.94 -13.43 4.59
C GLU A 174 -2.81 -13.52 5.85
N GLN A 175 -2.62 -14.55 6.67
CA GLN A 175 -3.38 -14.73 7.92
C GLN A 175 -2.95 -13.72 9.00
N GLU A 176 -1.65 -13.48 9.12
CA GLU A 176 -1.10 -12.47 10.02
C GLU A 176 -1.53 -11.07 9.60
N LEU A 177 -1.39 -10.76 8.31
CA LEU A 177 -1.84 -9.50 7.74
C LEU A 177 -3.31 -9.21 8.07
N VAL A 178 -4.22 -10.16 7.80
CA VAL A 178 -5.65 -9.97 8.09
C VAL A 178 -5.89 -9.76 9.58
N ARG A 179 -5.17 -10.45 10.46
CA ARG A 179 -5.24 -10.24 11.91
C ARG A 179 -4.79 -8.82 12.29
N GLU A 180 -3.61 -8.41 11.83
CA GLU A 180 -3.03 -7.09 12.11
C GLU A 180 -3.91 -5.95 11.61
N VAL A 181 -4.45 -6.06 10.39
CA VAL A 181 -5.39 -5.06 9.86
C VAL A 181 -6.68 -5.03 10.69
N ARG A 182 -7.21 -6.17 11.14
CA ARG A 182 -8.38 -6.21 12.03
C ARG A 182 -8.12 -5.56 13.40
N GLU A 183 -6.90 -5.65 13.92
CA GLU A 183 -6.50 -5.01 15.16
C GLU A 183 -6.47 -3.48 15.08
N GLN A 184 -6.36 -2.91 13.87
CA GLN A 184 -6.43 -1.47 13.65
C GLN A 184 -7.85 -0.89 13.79
N PHE A 185 -8.90 -1.73 13.80
CA PHE A 185 -10.29 -1.32 13.98
C PHE A 185 -10.66 -1.11 15.45
N HIS A 186 -9.99 -0.20 16.12
CA HIS A 186 -10.32 0.17 17.50
C HIS A 186 -10.45 1.69 17.64
N PRO A 187 -11.38 2.15 18.49
CA PRO A 187 -11.51 3.57 18.78
C PRO A 187 -10.22 4.16 19.33
N MET A 188 -9.82 5.29 18.78
CA MET A 188 -8.68 6.06 19.28
C MET A 188 -9.09 7.50 19.54
N GLU A 189 -8.46 8.12 20.56
CA GLU A 189 -8.56 9.54 20.77
C GLU A 189 -7.97 10.32 19.61
N GLU A 190 -8.61 11.43 19.28
CA GLU A 190 -8.12 12.32 18.23
C GLU A 190 -6.82 12.99 18.66
N LYS A 191 -5.78 12.80 17.86
CA LYS A 191 -4.50 13.48 18.02
C LYS A 191 -4.22 14.37 16.82
N SER A 192 -3.42 15.40 17.01
CA SER A 192 -2.93 16.23 15.90
C SER A 192 -2.00 15.41 15.00
N SER A 193 -2.17 15.54 13.69
CA SER A 193 -1.26 14.96 12.72
C SER A 193 0.03 15.78 12.65
N PHE A 194 1.12 15.09 12.42
CA PHE A 194 2.40 15.72 12.07
C PHE A 194 2.41 16.21 10.61
N PHE A 195 1.98 15.35 9.70
CA PHE A 195 1.98 15.61 8.27
C PHE A 195 0.64 15.25 7.62
N LEU A 196 0.15 14.02 7.80
CA LEU A 196 -1.01 13.49 7.08
C LEU A 196 -2.31 13.91 7.77
N THR A 197 -2.86 15.05 7.35
CA THR A 197 -4.13 15.56 7.91
C THR A 197 -5.33 14.76 7.39
N ARG A 198 -6.46 14.88 8.07
CA ARG A 198 -7.73 14.26 7.64
C ARG A 198 -8.22 14.79 6.29
N GLU A 199 -7.96 16.06 6.01
CA GLU A 199 -8.26 16.70 4.73
C GLU A 199 -7.43 16.08 3.63
N MET A 200 -6.12 15.92 3.82
CA MET A 200 -5.23 15.24 2.89
C MET A 200 -5.66 13.79 2.63
N ILE A 201 -6.07 13.06 3.68
CA ILE A 201 -6.55 11.68 3.55
C ILE A 201 -7.82 11.62 2.71
N ARG A 202 -8.81 12.50 2.95
CA ARG A 202 -10.04 12.56 2.13
C ARG A 202 -9.71 12.87 0.67
N GLU A 203 -8.92 13.93 0.44
CA GLU A 203 -8.50 14.31 -0.91
C GLU A 203 -7.80 13.15 -1.62
N PHE A 204 -6.87 12.49 -0.93
CA PHE A 204 -6.16 11.34 -1.49
C PHE A 204 -7.12 10.19 -1.85
N ILE A 205 -8.02 9.81 -0.94
CA ILE A 205 -8.99 8.73 -1.17
C ILE A 205 -9.90 9.06 -2.35
N ASP A 206 -10.40 10.27 -2.45
CA ASP A 206 -11.27 10.70 -3.55
C ASP A 206 -10.53 10.63 -4.89
N ARG A 207 -9.34 11.20 -4.97
CA ARG A 207 -8.52 11.21 -6.20
C ARG A 207 -8.05 9.80 -6.58
N ALA A 208 -7.60 8.99 -5.63
CA ALA A 208 -7.20 7.61 -5.87
C ALA A 208 -8.37 6.75 -6.35
N THR A 209 -9.58 6.98 -5.81
CA THR A 209 -10.81 6.33 -6.27
C THR A 209 -11.07 6.63 -7.75
N GLU A 210 -10.99 7.90 -8.16
CA GLU A 210 -11.22 8.30 -9.57
C GLU A 210 -10.15 7.72 -10.50
N ILE A 211 -8.88 7.69 -10.09
CA ILE A 211 -7.80 7.08 -10.85
C ILE A 211 -8.05 5.57 -11.03
N CYS A 212 -8.41 4.85 -9.96
CA CYS A 212 -8.70 3.43 -10.04
C CYS A 212 -9.92 3.13 -10.91
N LEU A 213 -10.99 3.92 -10.82
CA LEU A 213 -12.19 3.77 -11.66
C LEU A 213 -11.87 4.03 -13.14
N HIS A 214 -11.05 5.05 -13.42
CA HIS A 214 -10.60 5.32 -14.78
C HIS A 214 -9.81 4.12 -15.33
N GLU A 215 -8.87 3.58 -14.56
CA GLU A 215 -8.08 2.42 -14.94
C GLU A 215 -8.95 1.19 -15.20
N LEU A 216 -9.89 0.87 -14.30
CA LEU A 216 -10.85 -0.22 -14.50
C LEU A 216 -11.62 -0.08 -15.81
N ASN A 217 -12.04 1.14 -16.15
CA ASN A 217 -12.73 1.42 -17.39
C ASN A 217 -11.83 1.26 -18.63
N GLN A 218 -10.55 1.66 -18.55
CA GLN A 218 -9.58 1.45 -19.63
C GLN A 218 -9.35 -0.05 -19.88
N LEU A 219 -9.12 -0.82 -18.81
CA LEU A 219 -8.92 -2.26 -18.89
C LEU A 219 -10.15 -2.99 -19.45
N ALA A 220 -11.36 -2.62 -19.03
CA ALA A 220 -12.61 -3.18 -19.54
C ALA A 220 -12.82 -2.91 -21.06
N GLN A 221 -12.24 -1.82 -21.58
CA GLN A 221 -12.25 -1.48 -22.99
C GLN A 221 -11.08 -2.11 -23.78
N GLY A 222 -10.24 -2.91 -23.14
CA GLY A 222 -9.05 -3.51 -23.75
C GLY A 222 -7.96 -2.51 -24.11
N LYS A 223 -7.97 -1.32 -23.50
CA LYS A 223 -6.95 -0.29 -23.71
C LYS A 223 -5.74 -0.54 -22.84
N ALA A 224 -4.59 0.08 -23.23
CA ALA A 224 -3.43 0.10 -22.36
C ALA A 224 -3.80 0.79 -21.04
N GLY A 225 -3.40 0.17 -19.93
CA GLY A 225 -3.59 0.75 -18.61
C GLY A 225 -2.58 1.87 -18.32
N LEU A 226 -2.52 2.24 -17.07
CA LEU A 226 -1.64 3.29 -16.53
C LEU A 226 -0.18 3.01 -16.90
N ASP A 227 0.53 4.03 -17.39
CA ASP A 227 1.95 3.94 -17.74
C ASP A 227 2.78 4.18 -16.47
N SER A 228 3.47 3.14 -16.01
CA SER A 228 4.34 3.20 -14.83
C SER A 228 5.44 4.24 -14.94
N PHE A 229 5.94 4.52 -16.14
CA PHE A 229 7.01 5.49 -16.35
C PHE A 229 6.52 6.92 -16.10
N GLU A 230 5.37 7.27 -16.62
CA GLU A 230 4.76 8.59 -16.41
C GLU A 230 4.43 8.84 -14.94
N TRP A 231 4.06 7.79 -14.20
CA TRP A 231 3.70 7.84 -12.79
C TRP A 231 4.87 7.63 -11.83
N SER A 232 6.09 7.49 -12.32
CA SER A 232 7.28 7.33 -11.49
C SER A 232 7.56 8.56 -10.62
N TRP A 233 8.18 8.37 -9.47
CA TRP A 233 8.59 9.44 -8.55
C TRP A 233 10.11 9.51 -8.42
N ILE A 234 10.61 10.66 -7.96
CA ILE A 234 12.05 10.85 -7.70
C ILE A 234 12.43 10.00 -6.49
N LYS A 235 13.52 9.24 -6.61
CA LYS A 235 14.06 8.49 -5.49
C LYS A 235 14.44 9.46 -4.37
N GLN A 236 13.89 9.25 -3.20
CA GLN A 236 14.33 9.92 -1.98
C GLN A 236 15.64 9.28 -1.52
N GLY A 237 16.63 10.11 -1.17
CA GLY A 237 17.98 9.66 -0.80
C GLY A 237 18.05 8.98 0.56
#